data_8631b090cf48759797f7c50569f77131
#
_entry.id   8631b090cf48759797f7c50569f77131
#
_cell.length_a   1.000
_cell.length_b   1.000
_cell.length_c   1.000
_cell.angle_alpha   90.00
_cell.angle_beta   90.00
_cell.angle_gamma   90.00
#
_symmetry.space_group_name_H-M   'P 1'
#
loop_
_entity.id
_entity.type
_entity.pdbx_description
1 polymer ?
#
loop_
_entity_poly.entity_id
_entity_poly.type
_entity_poly.pdbx_seq_one_letter_code
_entity_poly.pdbx_strand_id
1 'polypeptide(L)' 'GIPMPFPTAKPLFTAFGMVTMFCGLLFLRNGMVAVSMTVTLTGASMLIGGLYAWLTSPLE' A
#
# COMPACT_ATOMS: atom_id res chain seq x y z
N GLY A 1 -9.91 25.44 6.71
CA GLY A 1 -9.28 24.45 6.32
C GLY A 1 -8.85 24.40 4.92
N ILE A 2 -7.64 24.15 4.78
CA ILE A 2 -7.11 23.98 3.51
C ILE A 2 -7.38 22.64 3.01
N PRO A 3 -7.95 22.52 1.88
CA PRO A 3 -8.24 21.24 1.33
C PRO A 3 -6.97 20.54 1.00
N MET A 4 -6.86 19.32 1.43
CA MET A 4 -5.72 18.56 1.15
C MET A 4 -5.63 18.27 -0.27
N PRO A 5 -4.51 18.45 -0.86
CA PRO A 5 -4.32 18.13 -2.26
C PRO A 5 -4.44 16.64 -2.45
N PHE A 6 -5.28 16.26 -3.32
CA PHE A 6 -5.43 14.88 -3.65
C PHE A 6 -4.17 14.22 -4.11
N PRO A 7 -3.31 14.85 -4.86
CA PRO A 7 -2.08 14.21 -5.30
C PRO A 7 -1.26 13.69 -4.13
N THR A 8 -1.39 14.32 -3.01
CA THR A 8 -0.66 13.87 -1.85
C THR A 8 -1.16 12.53 -1.35
N ALA A 9 -2.41 12.24 -1.59
CA ALA A 9 -2.97 10.99 -1.12
C ALA A 9 -2.41 9.79 -1.86
N LYS A 10 -2.04 9.97 -3.13
CA LYS A 10 -1.53 8.85 -3.90
C LYS A 10 -0.23 8.29 -3.34
N PRO A 11 0.77 9.11 -3.12
CA PRO A 11 2.00 8.57 -2.52
C PRO A 11 1.76 8.04 -1.12
N LEU A 12 0.82 8.62 -0.40
CA LEU A 12 0.51 8.13 0.93
C LEU A 12 -0.08 6.73 0.85
N PHE A 13 -0.94 6.49 -0.12
CA PHE A 13 -1.55 5.20 -0.31
C PHE A 13 -0.50 4.16 -0.65
N THR A 14 0.44 4.52 -1.51
CA THR A 14 1.52 3.63 -1.90
C THR A 14 2.38 3.29 -0.68
N ALA A 15 2.68 4.29 0.12
CA ALA A 15 3.48 4.05 1.31
C ALA A 15 2.76 3.12 2.28
N PHE A 16 1.46 3.28 2.38
CA PHE A 16 0.67 2.43 3.24
C PHE A 16 0.77 0.97 2.77
N GLY A 17 0.70 0.77 1.46
CA GLY A 17 0.84 -0.56 0.91
C GLY A 17 2.19 -1.17 1.24
N MET A 18 3.25 -0.38 1.15
CA MET A 18 4.57 -0.87 1.48
C MET A 18 4.68 -1.27 2.94
N VAL A 19 4.13 -0.45 3.82
CA VAL A 19 4.17 -0.75 5.24
C VAL A 19 3.40 -2.02 5.52
N THR A 20 2.27 -2.19 4.86
CA THR A 20 1.47 -3.39 5.05
C THR A 20 2.24 -4.62 4.59
N MET A 21 2.96 -4.52 3.48
CA MET A 21 3.76 -5.62 3.00
C MET A 21 4.86 -5.98 3.99
N PHE A 22 5.50 -4.98 4.54
CA PHE A 22 6.53 -5.23 5.52
C PHE A 22 5.96 -5.93 6.75
N CYS A 23 4.78 -5.51 7.18
CA CYS A 23 4.13 -6.16 8.31
C CYS A 23 3.85 -7.62 8.00
N GLY A 24 3.44 -7.89 6.77
CA GLY A 24 3.20 -9.27 6.36
C GLY A 24 4.46 -10.10 6.46
N LEU A 25 5.58 -9.55 6.03
CA LEU A 25 6.85 -10.25 6.11
C LEU A 25 7.24 -10.52 7.55
N LEU A 26 6.97 -9.57 8.43
CA LEU A 26 7.27 -9.76 9.83
C LEU A 26 6.44 -10.88 10.42
N PHE A 27 5.19 -10.96 10.05
CA PHE A 27 4.34 -12.02 10.53
C PHE A 27 4.84 -13.38 10.03
N LEU A 28 5.32 -13.41 8.80
CA LEU A 28 5.85 -14.64 8.26
C LEU A 28 7.03 -15.09 9.09
N ARG A 29 7.86 -14.16 9.49
CA ARG A 29 9.02 -14.50 10.28
C ARG A 29 8.63 -15.07 11.63
N ASN A 30 7.47 -14.67 12.14
CA ASN A 30 6.99 -15.17 13.41
C ASN A 30 6.23 -16.49 13.27
N GLY A 31 6.13 -17.01 12.09
CA GLY A 31 5.46 -18.28 11.90
C GLY A 31 3.98 -18.17 11.57
N MET A 32 3.45 -16.97 11.44
CA MET A 32 2.04 -16.83 11.13
C MET A 32 1.88 -16.75 9.63
N VAL A 33 1.98 -17.89 8.99
CA VAL A 33 2.00 -17.93 7.54
C VAL A 33 0.67 -17.46 6.95
N ALA A 34 -0.42 -17.93 7.52
CA ALA A 34 -1.73 -17.58 6.95
C ALA A 34 -1.98 -16.07 7.04
N VAL A 35 -1.72 -15.51 8.19
CA VAL A 35 -1.93 -14.07 8.39
C VAL A 35 -0.95 -13.30 7.51
N SER A 36 0.28 -13.80 7.46
CA SER A 36 1.29 -13.14 6.65
C SER A 36 0.87 -13.08 5.19
N MET A 37 0.38 -14.18 4.65
CA MET A 37 -0.02 -14.21 3.26
C MET A 37 -1.16 -13.23 3.01
N THR A 38 -2.13 -13.21 3.89
CA THR A 38 -3.27 -12.31 3.73
C THR A 38 -2.81 -10.85 3.76
N VAL A 39 -1.99 -10.51 4.72
CA VAL A 39 -1.53 -9.14 4.87
C VAL A 39 -0.64 -8.75 3.69
N THR A 40 0.23 -9.65 3.27
CA THR A 40 1.12 -9.36 2.16
C THR A 40 0.33 -9.15 0.88
N LEU A 41 -0.66 -10.01 0.64
CA LEU A 41 -1.48 -9.86 -0.55
C LEU A 41 -2.26 -8.55 -0.53
N THR A 42 -2.78 -8.19 0.62
CA THR A 42 -3.51 -6.94 0.75
C THR A 42 -2.58 -5.76 0.47
N GLY A 43 -1.40 -5.78 1.06
CA GLY A 43 -0.43 -4.72 0.84
C GLY A 43 -0.02 -4.62 -0.60
N ALA A 44 0.23 -5.77 -1.23
CA ALA A 44 0.64 -5.78 -2.63
C ALA A 44 -0.48 -5.22 -3.51
N SER A 45 -1.72 -5.60 -3.22
CA SER A 45 -2.84 -5.09 -3.99
C SER A 45 -2.94 -3.58 -3.86
N MET A 46 -2.81 -3.08 -2.65
CA MET A 46 -2.87 -1.64 -2.44
C MET A 46 -1.72 -0.94 -3.15
N LEU A 47 -0.54 -1.53 -3.09
CA LEU A 47 0.61 -0.93 -3.73
C LEU A 47 0.43 -0.87 -5.24
N ILE A 48 0.00 -1.96 -5.83
CA ILE A 48 -0.20 -2.01 -7.25
C ILE A 48 -1.32 -1.08 -7.67
N GLY A 49 -2.42 -1.08 -6.93
CA GLY A 49 -3.52 -0.19 -7.23
C GLY A 49 -3.12 1.27 -7.11
N GLY A 50 -2.36 1.59 -6.08
CA GLY A 50 -1.89 2.95 -5.90
C GLY A 50 -0.96 3.39 -7.01
N LEU A 51 -0.04 2.52 -7.38
CA LEU A 51 0.88 2.83 -8.46
C LEU A 51 0.13 2.97 -9.77
N TYR A 52 -0.80 2.09 -10.02
CA TYR A 52 -1.55 2.14 -11.25
C TYR A 52 -2.35 3.45 -11.33
N ALA A 53 -2.99 3.83 -10.25
CA ALA A 53 -3.74 5.06 -10.23
C ALA A 53 -2.81 6.25 -10.40
N TRP A 54 -1.64 6.17 -9.80
CA TRP A 54 -0.69 7.27 -9.91
C TRP A 54 -0.21 7.41 -11.35
N LEU A 55 0.11 6.30 -11.98
CA LEU A 55 0.63 6.34 -13.34
C LEU A 55 -0.43 6.72 -14.34
N THR A 56 -1.65 6.31 -14.11
CA THR A 56 -2.70 6.63 -15.06
C THR A 56 -3.29 8.00 -14.80
N SER A 57 -2.94 8.63 -13.70
CA SER A 57 -3.44 9.95 -13.40
C SER A 57 -2.40 10.96 -13.77
N PRO A 58 -2.44 11.50 -14.94
CA PRO A 58 -1.36 12.36 -15.41
C PRO A 58 -1.51 13.70 -14.79
N LEU A 59 -0.70 14.00 -14.07
CA LEU A 59 -0.60 15.23 -13.61
C LEU A 59 -1.76 15.92 -13.30
N GLU A 60 -2.63 15.60 -13.29
CA GLU A 60 -3.65 16.28 -13.08
C GLU A 60 -4.06 16.39 -12.17
#